data_870a7de9ae0b2ef96b14c266f7527aba
#
_entry.id   870a7de9ae0b2ef96b14c266f7527aba
#
_cell.length_a   1.000
_cell.length_b   1.000
_cell.length_c   1.000
_cell.angle_alpha   90.00
_cell.angle_beta   90.00
_cell.angle_gamma   90.00
#
_symmetry.space_group_name_H-M   'P 1'
#
loop_
_entity.id
_entity.type
_entity.pdbx_description
1 polymer ?
#
loop_
_entity_poly.entity_id
_entity_poly.type
_entity_poly.pdbx_seq_one_letter_code
_entity_poly.pdbx_strand_id
1 'polypeptide(L)'
;MDYEVKADTLEASFDTVELPPERPVLAATAIDDGRRKAFADGYLRRGEVGVELKSFSGATNPDGGFAVPREIDSVIDATLKTISPIRRIANVVSVGSAGYRKLVTQNGVASGWAAETATRPETATPTFNEIVPPMGDLYANPAASQFMLDDAAFDVEAWLADEIATEFARAEGAAFVGGSGTNRPKGFTTVPTANTVDGVRAFGTLQYVASGAAGAFAASNPQDRLIDLVQALRPPYRQGATWVMNSKTLASVRKFKDSTGAFLWQPSLISGNADMLLGYPVVEAEDMPDIAADSLSIAFGNFKAGYLIVERAETSILRDPYSNKPYVYFYATKRVGGTVSNSEAIKVMKFAAS
;
A
#
# COMPACT_ATOMS: atom_id res chain seq x y z
N MET A 1 18.29 81.22 -15.96
CA MET A 1 17.30 80.36 -16.67
C MET A 1 16.92 79.26 -15.75
N ASP A 2 15.92 79.55 -14.94
CA ASP A 2 15.42 78.68 -13.91
C ASP A 2 14.39 77.73 -14.54
N TYR A 3 14.64 76.47 -14.42
CA TYR A 3 13.61 75.44 -14.71
C TYR A 3 13.04 74.90 -13.42
N GLU A 4 11.91 75.44 -13.01
CA GLU A 4 11.03 74.83 -12.02
C GLU A 4 10.46 73.55 -12.58
N VAL A 5 10.81 72.43 -12.03
CA VAL A 5 10.13 71.17 -12.26
C VAL A 5 8.94 71.10 -11.33
N LYS A 6 7.74 71.34 -11.89
CA LYS A 6 6.48 71.04 -11.19
C LYS A 6 6.38 69.56 -10.93
N ALA A 7 6.38 69.19 -9.64
CA ALA A 7 5.96 67.90 -9.19
C ALA A 7 4.43 67.75 -9.40
N ASP A 8 4.01 67.16 -10.52
CA ASP A 8 2.64 66.69 -10.69
C ASP A 8 2.46 65.45 -9.81
N THR A 9 1.69 65.63 -8.75
CA THR A 9 1.16 64.59 -7.93
C THR A 9 0.21 63.71 -8.75
N LEU A 10 0.74 62.61 -9.28
CA LEU A 10 -0.08 61.55 -9.78
C LEU A 10 -0.66 60.80 -8.56
N GLU A 11 -1.81 61.24 -8.07
CA GLU A 11 -2.71 60.38 -7.32
C GLU A 11 -3.22 59.30 -8.29
N ALA A 12 -2.50 58.22 -8.34
CA ALA A 12 -3.02 56.99 -8.91
C ALA A 12 -4.13 56.50 -7.98
N SER A 13 -5.38 56.74 -8.39
CA SER A 13 -6.50 56.01 -7.84
C SER A 13 -6.24 54.53 -8.11
N PHE A 14 -5.80 53.82 -7.07
CA PHE A 14 -5.90 52.36 -7.06
C PHE A 14 -7.38 52.06 -7.04
N ASP A 15 -7.98 51.89 -8.20
CA ASP A 15 -9.18 51.11 -8.34
C ASP A 15 -8.89 49.78 -7.64
N THR A 16 -9.60 49.55 -6.54
CA THR A 16 -9.63 48.25 -5.89
C THR A 16 -10.13 47.27 -6.93
N VAL A 17 -9.20 46.57 -7.57
CA VAL A 17 -9.52 45.37 -8.32
C VAL A 17 -10.15 44.44 -7.28
N GLU A 18 -11.49 44.32 -7.34
CA GLU A 18 -12.17 43.25 -6.66
C GLU A 18 -11.52 41.95 -7.17
N LEU A 19 -10.65 41.37 -6.34
CA LEU A 19 -10.17 40.02 -6.57
C LEU A 19 -11.40 39.14 -6.73
N PRO A 20 -11.51 38.32 -7.76
CA PRO A 20 -12.61 37.37 -7.88
C PRO A 20 -12.62 36.58 -6.58
N PRO A 21 -13.83 36.26 -6.03
CA PRO A 21 -13.97 35.58 -4.76
C PRO A 21 -12.99 34.41 -4.80
N GLU A 22 -12.09 34.39 -3.80
CA GLU A 22 -11.09 33.36 -3.66
C GLU A 22 -11.74 32.03 -4.05
N ARG A 23 -11.19 31.37 -5.07
CA ARG A 23 -11.55 29.97 -5.33
C ARG A 23 -11.56 29.32 -3.95
N PRO A 24 -12.64 28.64 -3.56
CA PRO A 24 -12.57 27.89 -2.33
C PRO A 24 -11.35 26.99 -2.53
N VAL A 25 -10.23 27.38 -1.87
CA VAL A 25 -9.18 26.47 -1.55
C VAL A 25 -9.98 25.32 -1.01
N LEU A 26 -9.77 24.11 -1.51
CA LEU A 26 -10.17 22.89 -0.82
C LEU A 26 -9.41 22.92 0.53
N ALA A 27 -9.80 23.88 1.37
CA ALA A 27 -9.60 23.80 2.79
C ALA A 27 -10.19 22.44 3.11
N ALA A 28 -9.35 21.55 3.60
CA ALA A 28 -9.79 20.35 4.26
C ALA A 28 -11.03 20.75 4.99
N THR A 29 -12.20 20.29 4.54
CA THR A 29 -13.52 20.69 5.01
C THR A 29 -13.39 20.71 6.50
N ALA A 30 -13.51 21.89 7.12
CA ALA A 30 -13.37 22.03 8.55
C ALA A 30 -14.26 20.93 9.12
N ILE A 31 -13.60 19.91 9.70
CA ILE A 31 -14.27 18.72 10.23
C ILE A 31 -15.33 19.33 11.14
N ASP A 32 -16.58 19.07 10.87
CA ASP A 32 -17.69 19.65 11.62
C ASP A 32 -17.52 19.19 13.08
N ASP A 33 -16.88 20.04 13.88
CA ASP A 33 -16.61 19.79 15.30
C ASP A 33 -17.86 19.42 16.07
N GLY A 34 -19.03 19.88 15.61
CA GLY A 34 -20.33 19.53 16.17
C GLY A 34 -20.63 18.04 16.00
N ARG A 35 -20.32 17.47 14.85
CA ARG A 35 -20.57 16.05 14.56
C ARG A 35 -19.63 15.11 15.28
N ARG A 36 -18.36 15.49 15.36
CA ARG A 36 -17.35 14.73 16.15
C ARG A 36 -17.71 14.72 17.62
N LYS A 37 -18.11 15.88 18.17
CA LYS A 37 -18.60 15.98 19.55
C LYS A 37 -19.88 15.18 19.77
N ALA A 38 -20.83 15.20 18.84
CA ALA A 38 -22.05 14.40 18.94
C ALA A 38 -21.75 12.89 18.94
N PHE A 39 -20.77 12.43 18.12
CA PHE A 39 -20.34 11.03 18.13
C PHE A 39 -19.57 10.67 19.40
N ALA A 40 -18.59 11.48 19.80
CA ALA A 40 -17.79 11.23 21.00
C ALA A 40 -18.62 11.34 22.29
N ASP A 41 -19.37 12.40 22.47
CA ASP A 41 -20.11 12.66 23.70
C ASP A 41 -21.46 11.92 23.74
N GLY A 42 -22.15 11.80 22.61
CA GLY A 42 -23.43 11.11 22.52
C GLY A 42 -23.27 9.59 22.42
N TYR A 43 -22.60 9.11 21.38
CA TYR A 43 -22.53 7.67 21.11
C TYR A 43 -21.42 6.95 21.89
N LEU A 44 -20.18 7.44 21.85
CA LEU A 44 -19.07 6.74 22.51
C LEU A 44 -19.12 6.81 24.04
N ARG A 45 -19.48 7.97 24.61
CA ARG A 45 -19.51 8.14 26.06
C ARG A 45 -20.83 7.70 26.71
N ARG A 46 -21.98 8.02 26.10
CA ARG A 46 -23.31 7.77 26.72
C ARG A 46 -24.09 6.66 26.05
N GLY A 47 -23.70 6.21 24.86
CA GLY A 47 -24.42 5.22 24.08
C GLY A 47 -25.76 5.73 23.51
N GLU A 48 -25.94 7.04 23.46
CA GLU A 48 -27.16 7.67 22.94
C GLU A 48 -27.04 7.87 21.42
N VAL A 49 -28.08 7.46 20.69
CA VAL A 49 -28.21 7.74 19.27
C VAL A 49 -28.83 9.10 19.09
N GLY A 50 -28.02 10.16 18.96
CA GLY A 50 -28.52 11.52 18.71
C GLY A 50 -29.32 11.61 17.41
N VAL A 51 -30.21 12.60 17.32
CA VAL A 51 -31.06 12.85 16.14
C VAL A 51 -30.21 13.08 14.87
N GLU A 52 -29.02 13.65 15.03
CA GLU A 52 -28.10 13.91 13.93
C GLU A 52 -27.43 12.63 13.38
N LEU A 53 -27.21 11.62 14.22
CA LEU A 53 -26.72 10.30 13.81
C LEU A 53 -27.79 9.49 13.05
N LYS A 54 -29.08 9.72 13.34
CA LYS A 54 -30.18 9.08 12.61
C LYS A 54 -30.33 9.59 11.17
N SER A 55 -29.93 10.82 10.88
CA SER A 55 -30.00 11.36 9.51
C SER A 55 -28.96 10.77 8.56
N PHE A 56 -27.97 10.03 9.07
CA PHE A 56 -26.96 9.32 8.26
C PHE A 56 -27.39 7.91 7.84
N SER A 57 -28.45 7.35 8.40
CA SER A 57 -28.96 6.04 8.00
C SER A 57 -29.88 6.15 6.78
N GLY A 58 -29.35 6.59 5.64
CA GLY A 58 -30.02 6.49 4.33
C GLY A 58 -30.01 5.07 3.74
N ALA A 59 -29.52 4.08 4.47
CA ALA A 59 -29.60 2.67 4.12
C ALA A 59 -30.16 1.92 5.32
N THR A 60 -31.42 1.55 5.23
CA THR A 60 -32.06 0.60 6.12
C THR A 60 -31.34 -0.73 6.10
N ASN A 61 -30.42 -0.92 7.03
CA ASN A 61 -29.88 -2.23 7.33
C ASN A 61 -30.58 -2.73 8.60
N PRO A 62 -31.37 -3.81 8.56
CA PRO A 62 -32.14 -4.30 9.70
C PRO A 62 -31.29 -4.81 10.87
N ASP A 63 -29.96 -4.94 10.72
CA ASP A 63 -29.07 -5.56 11.69
C ASP A 63 -28.19 -4.61 12.51
N GLY A 64 -28.61 -3.34 12.68
CA GLY A 64 -28.07 -2.46 13.72
C GLY A 64 -26.57 -2.09 13.63
N GLY A 65 -25.93 -2.27 12.48
CA GLY A 65 -24.56 -1.83 12.25
C GLY A 65 -24.50 -0.31 12.06
N PHE A 66 -24.04 0.41 13.06
CA PHE A 66 -23.76 1.85 12.92
C PHE A 66 -22.55 2.00 12.01
N ALA A 67 -22.76 2.58 10.83
CA ALA A 67 -21.68 2.96 9.93
C ALA A 67 -20.76 3.97 10.64
N VAL A 68 -19.46 3.72 10.63
CA VAL A 68 -18.43 4.67 11.07
C VAL A 68 -18.61 5.96 10.27
N PRO A 69 -18.56 7.15 10.90
CA PRO A 69 -18.54 8.39 10.14
C PRO A 69 -17.44 8.33 9.06
N ARG A 70 -17.76 8.77 7.84
CA ARG A 70 -16.82 8.75 6.70
C ARG A 70 -15.49 9.44 7.00
N GLU A 71 -15.48 10.32 7.97
CA GLU A 71 -14.28 11.04 8.44
C GLU A 71 -13.29 10.12 9.14
N ILE A 72 -13.76 9.21 10.00
CA ILE A 72 -12.89 8.22 10.68
C ILE A 72 -12.36 7.20 9.67
N ASP A 73 -13.19 6.74 8.75
CA ASP A 73 -12.77 5.84 7.67
C ASP A 73 -11.68 6.49 6.79
N SER A 74 -11.81 7.79 6.48
CA SER A 74 -10.80 8.53 5.72
C SER A 74 -9.47 8.67 6.46
N VAL A 75 -9.48 8.85 7.78
CA VAL A 75 -8.27 8.90 8.62
C VAL A 75 -7.58 7.55 8.64
N ILE A 76 -8.33 6.47 8.86
CA ILE A 76 -7.80 5.11 8.82
C ILE A 76 -7.16 4.83 7.44
N ASP A 77 -7.84 5.17 6.36
CA ASP A 77 -7.35 4.93 5.00
C ASP A 77 -6.08 5.74 4.66
N ALA A 78 -6.00 6.99 5.14
CA ALA A 78 -4.81 7.83 5.00
C ALA A 78 -3.63 7.26 5.80
N THR A 79 -3.87 6.83 7.03
CA THR A 79 -2.86 6.22 7.90
C THR A 79 -2.37 4.88 7.34
N LEU A 80 -3.26 4.04 6.84
CA LEU A 80 -2.93 2.79 6.15
C LEU A 80 -1.98 3.01 4.97
N LYS A 81 -2.25 4.01 4.14
CA LYS A 81 -1.40 4.35 2.98
C LYS A 81 -0.03 4.87 3.38
N THR A 82 0.06 5.52 4.54
CA THR A 82 1.31 6.09 5.03
C THR A 82 2.19 5.03 5.68
N ILE A 83 1.63 4.14 6.48
CA ILE A 83 2.37 3.17 7.30
C ILE A 83 2.67 1.87 6.52
N SER A 84 1.75 1.42 5.64
CA SER A 84 1.96 0.19 4.85
C SER A 84 2.69 0.48 3.54
N PRO A 85 4.01 0.21 3.45
CA PRO A 85 4.80 0.52 2.25
C PRO A 85 4.34 -0.29 1.03
N ILE A 86 3.91 -1.54 1.22
CA ILE A 86 3.43 -2.42 0.14
C ILE A 86 2.11 -1.90 -0.44
N ARG A 87 1.19 -1.44 0.42
CA ARG A 87 -0.09 -0.88 -0.02
C ARG A 87 0.09 0.35 -0.92
N ARG A 88 1.10 1.17 -0.65
CA ARG A 88 1.41 2.38 -1.43
C ARG A 88 1.83 2.07 -2.87
N ILE A 89 2.53 0.96 -3.10
CA ILE A 89 3.07 0.58 -4.41
C ILE A 89 2.23 -0.45 -5.16
N ALA A 90 1.36 -1.20 -4.47
CA ALA A 90 0.50 -2.23 -5.02
C ALA A 90 -0.76 -1.67 -5.70
N ASN A 91 -1.51 -2.53 -6.38
CA ASN A 91 -2.80 -2.20 -6.94
C ASN A 91 -3.90 -2.50 -5.93
N VAL A 92 -4.61 -1.47 -5.46
CA VAL A 92 -5.70 -1.60 -4.49
C VAL A 92 -7.03 -1.47 -5.21
N VAL A 93 -7.91 -2.45 -5.01
CA VAL A 93 -9.26 -2.49 -5.59
C VAL A 93 -10.28 -2.63 -4.45
N SER A 94 -11.18 -1.67 -4.35
CA SER A 94 -12.28 -1.72 -3.40
C SER A 94 -13.48 -2.43 -4.01
N VAL A 95 -14.07 -3.38 -3.28
CA VAL A 95 -15.17 -4.22 -3.75
C VAL A 95 -16.34 -4.22 -2.77
N GLY A 96 -17.57 -4.28 -3.32
CA GLY A 96 -18.79 -4.36 -2.50
C GLY A 96 -19.18 -5.80 -2.10
N SER A 97 -18.57 -6.83 -2.72
CA SER A 97 -18.89 -8.24 -2.49
C SER A 97 -17.67 -9.08 -2.16
N ALA A 98 -17.87 -10.22 -1.49
CA ALA A 98 -16.78 -11.14 -1.09
C ALA A 98 -16.23 -12.00 -2.24
N GLY A 99 -16.82 -11.97 -3.43
CA GLY A 99 -16.50 -12.88 -4.54
C GLY A 99 -15.71 -12.24 -5.67
N TYR A 100 -14.68 -11.43 -5.37
CA TYR A 100 -13.86 -10.83 -6.43
C TYR A 100 -13.02 -11.88 -7.16
N ARG A 101 -13.11 -11.87 -8.48
CA ARG A 101 -12.37 -12.75 -9.38
C ARG A 101 -11.79 -11.94 -10.52
N LYS A 102 -10.52 -12.13 -10.80
CA LYS A 102 -9.82 -11.47 -11.90
C LYS A 102 -9.42 -12.51 -12.96
N LEU A 103 -9.92 -12.35 -14.18
CA LEU A 103 -9.47 -13.14 -15.31
C LEU A 103 -8.19 -12.54 -15.89
N VAL A 104 -7.20 -13.37 -16.13
CA VAL A 104 -5.91 -12.99 -16.73
C VAL A 104 -5.62 -13.93 -17.89
N THR A 105 -5.26 -13.38 -19.04
CA THR A 105 -4.81 -14.15 -20.19
C THR A 105 -3.39 -14.63 -19.95
N GLN A 106 -3.15 -15.94 -20.02
CA GLN A 106 -1.84 -16.51 -19.77
C GLN A 106 -0.94 -16.43 -21.01
N ASN A 107 -1.45 -16.78 -22.18
CA ASN A 107 -0.72 -16.77 -23.42
C ASN A 107 -1.42 -15.87 -24.43
N GLY A 108 -0.67 -15.10 -25.18
CA GLY A 108 -1.22 -14.34 -26.30
C GLY A 108 -1.60 -15.25 -27.47
N VAL A 109 -2.25 -14.68 -28.46
CA VAL A 109 -2.50 -15.37 -29.73
C VAL A 109 -1.15 -15.58 -30.42
N ALA A 110 -0.87 -16.82 -30.83
CA ALA A 110 0.29 -17.09 -31.66
C ALA A 110 0.05 -16.55 -33.08
N SER A 111 1.06 -15.87 -33.64
CA SER A 111 1.02 -15.35 -35.02
C SER A 111 2.15 -15.96 -35.83
N GLY A 112 1.91 -16.14 -37.12
CA GLY A 112 2.90 -16.68 -38.07
C GLY A 112 2.96 -15.84 -39.34
N TRP A 113 4.10 -15.88 -40.01
CA TRP A 113 4.30 -15.30 -41.32
C TRP A 113 4.06 -16.40 -42.38
N ALA A 114 3.27 -16.13 -43.38
CA ALA A 114 3.03 -17.06 -44.48
C ALA A 114 3.27 -16.35 -45.82
N ALA A 115 3.87 -17.07 -46.77
CA ALA A 115 3.97 -16.61 -48.15
C ALA A 115 2.57 -16.59 -48.78
N GLU A 116 2.41 -15.91 -49.93
CA GLU A 116 1.15 -15.68 -50.58
C GLU A 116 0.36 -17.00 -50.84
N THR A 117 1.04 -18.04 -51.23
CA THR A 117 0.45 -19.37 -51.58
C THR A 117 0.62 -20.43 -50.49
N ALA A 118 1.20 -20.08 -49.31
CA ALA A 118 1.42 -21.02 -48.22
C ALA A 118 0.13 -21.28 -47.43
N THR A 119 -0.04 -22.50 -46.96
CA THR A 119 -1.10 -22.85 -46.01
C THR A 119 -0.94 -22.11 -44.71
N ARG A 120 -2.05 -21.66 -44.16
CA ARG A 120 -2.10 -20.96 -42.87
C ARG A 120 -2.65 -21.92 -41.81
N PRO A 121 -1.78 -22.59 -41.04
CA PRO A 121 -2.26 -23.52 -40.02
C PRO A 121 -2.95 -22.74 -38.88
N GLU A 122 -3.85 -23.43 -38.18
CA GLU A 122 -4.50 -22.89 -36.98
C GLU A 122 -3.45 -22.54 -35.93
N THR A 123 -3.60 -21.37 -35.32
CA THR A 123 -2.73 -20.90 -34.26
C THR A 123 -3.37 -21.12 -32.90
N ALA A 124 -2.54 -21.30 -31.86
CA ALA A 124 -3.02 -21.55 -30.49
C ALA A 124 -3.93 -20.42 -29.97
N THR A 125 -5.06 -20.81 -29.40
CA THR A 125 -6.03 -19.91 -28.77
C THR A 125 -5.51 -19.50 -27.38
N PRO A 126 -5.70 -18.24 -26.96
CA PRO A 126 -5.32 -17.79 -25.62
C PRO A 126 -6.07 -18.58 -24.54
N THR A 127 -5.37 -18.91 -23.46
CA THR A 127 -5.98 -19.52 -22.28
C THR A 127 -6.19 -18.46 -21.20
N PHE A 128 -7.30 -18.57 -20.47
CA PHE A 128 -7.63 -17.71 -19.36
C PHE A 128 -7.37 -18.41 -18.04
N ASN A 129 -6.73 -17.71 -17.12
CA ASN A 129 -6.61 -18.12 -15.74
C ASN A 129 -7.43 -17.20 -14.84
N GLU A 130 -8.03 -17.78 -13.83
CA GLU A 130 -8.77 -17.03 -12.80
C GLU A 130 -7.90 -16.84 -11.57
N ILE A 131 -7.83 -15.61 -11.10
CA ILE A 131 -7.15 -15.26 -9.86
C ILE A 131 -8.22 -14.88 -8.84
N VAL A 132 -8.27 -15.64 -7.75
CA VAL A 132 -9.15 -15.40 -6.61
C VAL A 132 -8.26 -15.00 -5.41
N PRO A 133 -8.20 -13.70 -5.04
CA PRO A 133 -7.43 -13.27 -3.89
C PRO A 133 -8.00 -13.88 -2.60
N PRO A 134 -7.20 -14.58 -1.79
CA PRO A 134 -7.64 -15.01 -0.47
C PRO A 134 -7.98 -13.80 0.39
N MET A 135 -9.16 -13.79 0.99
CA MET A 135 -9.62 -12.73 1.88
C MET A 135 -9.57 -13.21 3.33
N GLY A 136 -9.30 -12.27 4.23
CA GLY A 136 -9.36 -12.47 5.66
C GLY A 136 -10.05 -11.30 6.35
N ASP A 137 -10.61 -11.58 7.53
CA ASP A 137 -11.18 -10.57 8.39
C ASP A 137 -10.10 -10.15 9.41
N LEU A 138 -9.65 -8.91 9.30
CA LEU A 138 -8.78 -8.27 10.26
C LEU A 138 -9.64 -7.62 11.32
N TYR A 139 -9.36 -7.85 12.59
CA TYR A 139 -10.11 -7.26 13.69
C TYR A 139 -9.20 -6.72 14.79
N ALA A 140 -9.68 -5.71 15.48
CA ALA A 140 -9.13 -5.20 16.73
C ALA A 140 -10.27 -5.01 17.72
N ASN A 141 -10.02 -5.33 18.99
CA ASN A 141 -11.03 -5.22 20.03
C ASN A 141 -10.44 -4.63 21.32
N PRO A 142 -9.94 -3.36 21.27
CA PRO A 142 -9.45 -2.69 22.46
C PRO A 142 -10.58 -2.42 23.45
N ALA A 143 -10.24 -2.44 24.75
CA ALA A 143 -11.13 -2.13 25.84
C ALA A 143 -10.69 -0.86 26.57
N ALA A 144 -11.61 0.05 26.84
CA ALA A 144 -11.39 1.21 27.70
C ALA A 144 -12.31 1.15 28.92
N SER A 145 -11.83 1.61 30.09
CA SER A 145 -12.72 1.71 31.25
C SER A 145 -13.65 2.91 31.09
N GLN A 146 -14.88 2.80 31.61
CA GLN A 146 -15.82 3.91 31.57
C GLN A 146 -15.26 5.16 32.26
N PHE A 147 -14.53 5.01 33.38
CA PHE A 147 -13.87 6.13 34.06
C PHE A 147 -12.85 6.86 33.14
N MET A 148 -12.06 6.09 32.38
CA MET A 148 -11.12 6.68 31.41
C MET A 148 -11.85 7.48 30.34
N LEU A 149 -12.99 7.01 29.85
CA LEU A 149 -13.79 7.72 28.85
C LEU A 149 -14.42 8.98 29.40
N ASP A 150 -14.84 8.99 30.68
CA ASP A 150 -15.50 10.11 31.33
C ASP A 150 -14.49 11.19 31.80
N ASP A 151 -13.29 10.78 32.27
CA ASP A 151 -12.30 11.66 32.90
C ASP A 151 -11.15 12.08 31.98
N ALA A 152 -11.09 11.55 30.74
CA ALA A 152 -9.99 11.86 29.83
C ALA A 152 -9.95 13.33 29.42
N ALA A 153 -8.77 13.96 29.57
CA ALA A 153 -8.50 15.33 29.16
C ALA A 153 -8.22 15.48 27.65
N PHE A 154 -8.22 14.39 26.90
CA PHE A 154 -7.93 14.33 25.47
C PHE A 154 -9.02 13.56 24.70
N ASP A 155 -9.02 13.71 23.40
CA ASP A 155 -9.96 13.01 22.51
C ASP A 155 -9.59 11.52 22.39
N VAL A 156 -10.25 10.69 23.20
CA VAL A 156 -10.04 9.22 23.24
C VAL A 156 -10.45 8.58 21.92
N GLU A 157 -11.44 9.15 21.21
CA GLU A 157 -11.93 8.63 19.93
C GLU A 157 -10.86 8.76 18.86
N ALA A 158 -10.29 9.96 18.67
CA ALA A 158 -9.24 10.18 17.68
C ALA A 158 -8.00 9.33 17.98
N TRP A 159 -7.59 9.28 19.25
CA TRP A 159 -6.46 8.43 19.67
C TRP A 159 -6.71 6.95 19.37
N LEU A 160 -7.90 6.44 19.68
CA LEU A 160 -8.24 5.03 19.45
C LEU A 160 -8.30 4.71 17.95
N ALA A 161 -8.85 5.62 17.14
CA ALA A 161 -8.90 5.45 15.69
C ALA A 161 -7.49 5.38 15.08
N ASP A 162 -6.57 6.25 15.51
CA ASP A 162 -5.18 6.26 15.05
C ASP A 162 -4.43 4.99 15.47
N GLU A 163 -4.66 4.50 16.69
CA GLU A 163 -4.03 3.28 17.18
C GLU A 163 -4.53 2.03 16.43
N ILE A 164 -5.84 1.92 16.20
CA ILE A 164 -6.44 0.86 15.39
C ILE A 164 -5.91 0.92 13.95
N ALA A 165 -5.82 2.11 13.36
CA ALA A 165 -5.32 2.29 12.01
C ALA A 165 -3.85 1.86 11.89
N THR A 166 -3.03 2.22 12.88
CA THR A 166 -1.62 1.84 12.96
C THR A 166 -1.44 0.33 13.06
N GLU A 167 -2.21 -0.33 13.94
CA GLU A 167 -2.15 -1.79 14.09
C GLU A 167 -2.67 -2.51 12.85
N PHE A 168 -3.73 -2.02 12.21
CA PHE A 168 -4.23 -2.58 10.96
C PHE A 168 -3.20 -2.44 9.84
N ALA A 169 -2.53 -1.30 9.73
CA ALA A 169 -1.47 -1.09 8.74
C ALA A 169 -0.29 -2.05 8.94
N ARG A 170 0.11 -2.27 10.20
CA ARG A 170 1.17 -3.21 10.55
C ARG A 170 0.79 -4.66 10.20
N ALA A 171 -0.41 -5.08 10.59
CA ALA A 171 -0.90 -6.43 10.33
C ALA A 171 -1.11 -6.70 8.82
N GLU A 172 -1.62 -5.72 8.07
CA GLU A 172 -1.75 -5.81 6.62
C GLU A 172 -0.38 -5.89 5.94
N GLY A 173 0.60 -5.04 6.34
CA GLY A 173 1.96 -5.05 5.82
C GLY A 173 2.61 -6.42 5.94
N ALA A 174 2.59 -6.98 7.13
CA ALA A 174 3.10 -8.33 7.40
C ALA A 174 2.37 -9.41 6.57
N ALA A 175 1.04 -9.29 6.39
CA ALA A 175 0.27 -10.24 5.60
C ALA A 175 0.56 -10.13 4.09
N PHE A 176 0.79 -8.94 3.55
CA PHE A 176 1.11 -8.76 2.12
C PHE A 176 2.51 -9.28 1.78
N VAL A 177 3.43 -9.27 2.71
CA VAL A 177 4.77 -9.85 2.53
C VAL A 177 4.74 -11.35 2.77
N GLY A 178 4.36 -11.81 3.97
CA GLY A 178 4.55 -13.19 4.43
C GLY A 178 3.25 -13.97 4.74
N GLY A 179 2.09 -13.45 4.36
CA GLY A 179 0.80 -14.10 4.67
C GLY A 179 0.61 -15.45 3.97
N SER A 180 0.00 -16.39 4.69
CA SER A 180 -0.17 -17.78 4.21
C SER A 180 -1.26 -17.95 3.14
N GLY A 181 -2.18 -16.99 2.99
CA GLY A 181 -3.35 -17.13 2.12
C GLY A 181 -4.52 -17.93 2.73
N THR A 182 -4.44 -18.30 4.01
CA THR A 182 -5.53 -18.96 4.73
C THR A 182 -6.09 -17.98 5.76
N ASN A 183 -7.33 -17.55 5.59
CA ASN A 183 -7.99 -16.52 6.40
C ASN A 183 -7.19 -15.20 6.51
N ARG A 184 -6.32 -14.95 5.54
CA ARG A 184 -5.51 -13.73 5.41
C ARG A 184 -4.99 -13.59 3.98
N PRO A 185 -4.54 -12.41 3.54
CA PRO A 185 -3.89 -12.23 2.25
C PRO A 185 -2.76 -13.22 2.02
N LYS A 186 -2.52 -13.59 0.76
CA LYS A 186 -1.34 -14.37 0.36
C LYS A 186 -0.18 -13.45 0.04
N GLY A 187 0.85 -13.50 0.88
CA GLY A 187 2.06 -12.69 0.71
C GLY A 187 2.86 -13.10 -0.53
N PHE A 188 3.55 -12.15 -1.15
CA PHE A 188 4.32 -12.45 -2.35
C PHE A 188 5.57 -13.32 -2.06
N THR A 189 6.09 -13.33 -0.84
CA THR A 189 7.21 -14.21 -0.44
C THR A 189 6.78 -15.67 -0.20
N THR A 190 5.48 -15.92 -0.02
CA THR A 190 4.93 -17.29 0.18
C THR A 190 4.46 -17.97 -1.10
N VAL A 191 4.53 -17.24 -2.22
CA VAL A 191 4.23 -17.78 -3.54
C VAL A 191 5.36 -18.73 -3.98
N PRO A 192 5.08 -19.84 -4.68
CA PRO A 192 6.10 -20.70 -5.23
C PRO A 192 7.14 -19.93 -6.05
N THR A 193 8.40 -20.29 -5.92
CA THR A 193 9.49 -19.63 -6.64
C THR A 193 10.27 -20.63 -7.49
N ALA A 194 10.79 -20.19 -8.65
CA ALA A 194 11.59 -21.00 -9.54
C ALA A 194 12.69 -20.15 -10.18
N ASN A 195 13.84 -20.76 -10.48
CA ASN A 195 14.95 -20.11 -11.21
C ASN A 195 14.80 -20.25 -12.74
N THR A 196 13.56 -20.23 -13.23
CA THR A 196 13.26 -20.32 -14.66
C THR A 196 12.76 -19.00 -15.19
N VAL A 197 13.13 -18.70 -16.44
CA VAL A 197 12.76 -17.45 -17.12
C VAL A 197 11.26 -17.36 -17.39
N ASP A 198 10.80 -16.16 -17.67
CA ASP A 198 9.42 -15.90 -18.06
C ASP A 198 9.07 -16.64 -19.36
N GLY A 199 7.81 -17.10 -19.47
CA GLY A 199 7.31 -17.83 -20.63
C GLY A 199 7.49 -19.36 -20.56
N VAL A 200 8.38 -19.86 -19.69
CA VAL A 200 8.59 -21.29 -19.43
C VAL A 200 8.03 -21.69 -18.05
N ARG A 201 8.04 -20.72 -17.14
CA ARG A 201 7.61 -20.90 -15.76
C ARG A 201 6.10 -21.07 -15.63
N ALA A 202 5.69 -21.94 -14.72
CA ALA A 202 4.26 -22.12 -14.41
C ALA A 202 3.61 -20.82 -13.92
N PHE A 203 2.36 -20.59 -14.34
CA PHE A 203 1.59 -19.43 -13.92
C PHE A 203 1.50 -19.34 -12.37
N GLY A 204 1.62 -18.13 -11.82
CA GLY A 204 1.56 -17.91 -10.38
C GLY A 204 2.85 -18.26 -9.62
N THR A 205 3.93 -18.64 -10.30
CA THR A 205 5.25 -18.88 -9.72
C THR A 205 6.13 -17.65 -9.94
N LEU A 206 6.82 -17.14 -8.93
CA LEU A 206 7.76 -16.01 -9.05
C LEU A 206 9.13 -16.51 -9.51
N GLN A 207 9.82 -15.69 -10.31
CA GLN A 207 11.21 -15.94 -10.62
C GLN A 207 12.10 -15.46 -9.49
N TYR A 208 13.05 -16.30 -9.06
CA TYR A 208 14.11 -15.84 -8.18
C TYR A 208 15.44 -15.79 -8.90
N VAL A 209 16.33 -14.91 -8.43
CA VAL A 209 17.75 -14.86 -8.76
C VAL A 209 18.52 -15.20 -7.49
N ALA A 210 19.44 -16.15 -7.57
CA ALA A 210 20.25 -16.55 -6.42
C ALA A 210 21.27 -15.47 -6.08
N SER A 211 21.48 -15.20 -4.78
CA SER A 211 22.52 -14.27 -4.31
C SER A 211 23.94 -14.75 -4.54
N GLY A 212 24.12 -16.06 -4.79
CA GLY A 212 25.41 -16.70 -4.99
C GLY A 212 26.07 -17.26 -3.73
N ALA A 213 25.43 -17.08 -2.58
CA ALA A 213 25.85 -17.70 -1.31
C ALA A 213 24.64 -17.94 -0.42
N ALA A 214 24.65 -19.02 0.33
CA ALA A 214 23.58 -19.33 1.29
C ALA A 214 23.66 -18.37 2.50
N GLY A 215 22.58 -17.61 2.72
CA GLY A 215 22.47 -16.67 3.84
C GLY A 215 23.38 -15.44 3.76
N ALA A 216 23.97 -15.16 2.59
CA ALA A 216 24.82 -14.00 2.37
C ALA A 216 24.79 -13.55 0.91
N PHE A 217 25.35 -12.39 0.60
CA PHE A 217 25.72 -12.02 -0.75
C PHE A 217 26.97 -12.78 -1.21
N ALA A 218 27.14 -12.92 -2.52
CA ALA A 218 28.36 -13.49 -3.09
C ALA A 218 29.61 -12.75 -2.58
N ALA A 219 30.67 -13.50 -2.27
CA ALA A 219 31.93 -12.93 -1.78
C ALA A 219 32.63 -12.04 -2.84
N SER A 220 32.45 -12.35 -4.13
CA SER A 220 32.99 -11.58 -5.24
C SER A 220 31.82 -10.91 -5.99
N ASN A 221 31.96 -9.62 -6.27
CA ASN A 221 31.03 -8.81 -7.06
C ASN A 221 29.56 -8.99 -6.67
N PRO A 222 29.18 -8.78 -5.41
CA PRO A 222 27.81 -8.96 -4.95
C PRO A 222 26.79 -8.06 -5.69
N GLN A 223 27.26 -6.92 -6.20
CA GLN A 223 26.46 -5.96 -6.98
C GLN A 223 25.96 -6.56 -8.30
N ASP A 224 26.65 -7.50 -8.91
CA ASP A 224 26.26 -8.11 -10.18
C ASP A 224 24.90 -8.82 -10.04
N ARG A 225 24.64 -9.42 -8.88
CA ARG A 225 23.35 -10.08 -8.61
C ARG A 225 22.18 -9.12 -8.55
N LEU A 226 22.39 -7.88 -8.14
CA LEU A 226 21.37 -6.84 -8.21
C LEU A 226 21.08 -6.44 -9.66
N ILE A 227 22.12 -6.36 -10.49
CA ILE A 227 21.98 -6.09 -11.93
C ILE A 227 21.25 -7.26 -12.61
N ASP A 228 21.61 -8.50 -12.29
CA ASP A 228 20.94 -9.70 -12.80
C ASP A 228 19.44 -9.67 -12.47
N LEU A 229 19.06 -9.25 -11.25
CA LEU A 229 17.67 -9.15 -10.84
C LEU A 229 16.91 -8.09 -11.66
N VAL A 230 17.53 -6.93 -11.95
CA VAL A 230 16.97 -5.92 -12.83
C VAL A 230 16.80 -6.45 -14.25
N GLN A 231 17.80 -7.17 -14.76
CA GLN A 231 17.75 -7.73 -16.12
C GLN A 231 16.73 -8.87 -16.26
N ALA A 232 16.50 -9.64 -15.21
CA ALA A 232 15.47 -10.67 -15.18
C ALA A 232 14.05 -10.10 -15.36
N LEU A 233 13.83 -8.82 -15.03
CA LEU A 233 12.55 -8.16 -15.23
C LEU A 233 12.41 -7.69 -16.68
N ARG A 234 11.32 -8.08 -17.34
CA ARG A 234 11.04 -7.66 -18.73
C ARG A 234 10.86 -6.14 -18.84
N PRO A 235 11.33 -5.52 -19.95
CA PRO A 235 11.29 -4.08 -20.15
C PRO A 235 9.94 -3.39 -19.89
N PRO A 236 8.77 -3.96 -20.28
CA PRO A 236 7.47 -3.32 -20.00
C PRO A 236 7.17 -3.13 -18.51
N TYR A 237 7.72 -3.98 -17.62
CA TYR A 237 7.52 -3.89 -16.18
C TYR A 237 8.60 -3.08 -15.45
N ARG A 238 9.68 -2.69 -16.14
CA ARG A 238 10.74 -1.85 -15.54
C ARG A 238 10.25 -0.43 -15.27
N GLN A 239 9.30 0.06 -16.09
CA GLN A 239 8.67 1.35 -15.83
C GLN A 239 7.81 1.26 -14.56
N GLY A 240 8.14 2.08 -13.56
CA GLY A 240 7.46 2.05 -12.26
C GLY A 240 7.87 0.88 -11.37
N ALA A 241 8.99 0.20 -11.68
CA ALA A 241 9.55 -0.82 -10.81
C ALA A 241 10.18 -0.18 -9.57
N THR A 242 10.12 -0.89 -8.45
CA THR A 242 10.63 -0.49 -7.14
C THR A 242 11.37 -1.65 -6.49
N TRP A 243 12.39 -1.30 -5.71
CA TRP A 243 13.04 -2.22 -4.80
C TRP A 243 12.26 -2.28 -3.49
N VAL A 244 12.11 -3.48 -2.95
CA VAL A 244 11.49 -3.69 -1.64
C VAL A 244 12.40 -4.58 -0.80
N MET A 245 12.82 -4.08 0.35
CA MET A 245 13.68 -4.78 1.29
C MET A 245 13.56 -4.13 2.68
N ASN A 246 14.03 -4.81 3.73
CA ASN A 246 14.08 -4.21 5.05
C ASN A 246 15.32 -3.33 5.24
N SER A 247 15.34 -2.52 6.29
CA SER A 247 16.42 -1.57 6.61
C SER A 247 17.78 -2.26 6.80
N LYS A 248 17.82 -3.45 7.40
CA LYS A 248 19.05 -4.23 7.61
C LYS A 248 19.65 -4.71 6.29
N THR A 249 18.82 -5.21 5.38
CA THR A 249 19.24 -5.63 4.03
C THR A 249 19.72 -4.43 3.24
N LEU A 250 19.01 -3.31 3.31
CA LEU A 250 19.39 -2.06 2.67
C LEU A 250 20.75 -1.57 3.17
N ALA A 251 20.98 -1.60 4.49
CA ALA A 251 22.28 -1.25 5.07
C ALA A 251 23.41 -2.17 4.57
N SER A 252 23.11 -3.45 4.32
CA SER A 252 24.08 -4.40 3.76
C SER A 252 24.42 -4.07 2.30
N VAL A 253 23.43 -3.69 1.49
CA VAL A 253 23.65 -3.24 0.09
C VAL A 253 24.43 -1.94 0.05
N ARG A 254 24.14 -0.99 0.95
CA ARG A 254 24.89 0.29 1.05
C ARG A 254 26.38 0.10 1.38
N LYS A 255 26.74 -1.00 2.03
CA LYS A 255 28.13 -1.32 2.39
C LYS A 255 28.94 -1.91 1.24
N PHE A 256 28.37 -2.13 0.06
CA PHE A 256 29.12 -2.61 -1.08
C PHE A 256 30.19 -1.60 -1.50
N LYS A 257 31.41 -2.10 -1.73
CA LYS A 257 32.58 -1.31 -2.09
C LYS A 257 33.18 -1.83 -3.38
N ASP A 258 33.83 -0.95 -4.08
CA ASP A 258 34.66 -1.32 -5.23
C ASP A 258 36.04 -1.87 -4.78
N SER A 259 36.89 -2.21 -5.75
CA SER A 259 38.27 -2.70 -5.52
C SER A 259 39.15 -1.65 -4.83
N THR A 260 38.80 -0.38 -4.86
CA THR A 260 39.53 0.74 -4.23
C THR A 260 39.04 1.05 -2.82
N GLY A 261 37.93 0.41 -2.37
CA GLY A 261 37.31 0.62 -1.06
C GLY A 261 36.29 1.74 -1.04
N ALA A 262 35.96 2.36 -2.18
CA ALA A 262 34.90 3.35 -2.29
C ALA A 262 33.52 2.67 -2.29
N PHE A 263 32.51 3.32 -1.66
CA PHE A 263 31.15 2.81 -1.67
C PHE A 263 30.56 2.92 -3.08
N LEU A 264 30.00 1.83 -3.58
CA LEU A 264 29.36 1.78 -4.89
C LEU A 264 28.05 2.54 -4.97
N TRP A 265 27.35 2.62 -3.86
CA TRP A 265 26.08 3.35 -3.77
C TRP A 265 26.15 4.42 -2.69
N GLN A 266 25.87 5.63 -3.08
CA GLN A 266 25.72 6.75 -2.17
C GLN A 266 24.26 7.19 -2.17
N PRO A 267 23.61 7.32 -0.99
CA PRO A 267 22.27 7.85 -0.89
C PRO A 267 22.24 9.29 -1.41
N SER A 268 21.06 9.71 -1.87
CA SER A 268 20.88 11.09 -2.32
C SER A 268 21.19 12.08 -1.19
N LEU A 269 22.08 13.03 -1.48
CA LEU A 269 22.38 14.13 -0.55
C LEU A 269 21.28 15.21 -0.53
N ILE A 270 20.31 15.11 -1.45
CA ILE A 270 19.19 16.06 -1.53
C ILE A 270 18.08 15.55 -0.61
N SER A 271 17.77 16.33 0.41
CA SER A 271 16.68 16.05 1.35
C SER A 271 15.34 15.94 0.61
N GLY A 272 14.59 14.89 0.88
CA GLY A 272 13.25 14.65 0.32
C GLY A 272 13.19 13.79 -0.94
N ASN A 273 14.32 13.43 -1.56
CA ASN A 273 14.32 12.46 -2.64
C ASN A 273 14.34 11.03 -2.09
N ALA A 274 13.51 10.16 -2.66
CA ALA A 274 13.55 8.74 -2.36
C ALA A 274 14.93 8.17 -2.75
N ASP A 275 15.45 7.27 -1.92
CA ASP A 275 16.69 6.55 -2.24
C ASP A 275 16.52 5.77 -3.54
N MET A 276 17.48 5.92 -4.46
CA MET A 276 17.46 5.23 -5.74
C MET A 276 18.62 4.24 -5.83
N LEU A 277 18.31 2.99 -6.14
CA LEU A 277 19.28 1.94 -6.39
C LEU A 277 19.20 1.53 -7.87
N LEU A 278 20.30 1.62 -8.59
CA LEU A 278 20.35 1.35 -10.05
C LEU A 278 19.29 2.11 -10.87
N GLY A 279 18.95 3.35 -10.46
CA GLY A 279 17.95 4.18 -11.13
C GLY A 279 16.49 3.90 -10.76
N TYR A 280 16.23 3.02 -9.80
CA TYR A 280 14.89 2.70 -9.33
C TYR A 280 14.71 3.05 -7.84
N PRO A 281 13.52 3.53 -7.44
CA PRO A 281 13.26 3.89 -6.06
C PRO A 281 13.31 2.67 -5.14
N VAL A 282 13.76 2.90 -3.90
CA VAL A 282 13.78 1.90 -2.84
C VAL A 282 12.66 2.18 -1.87
N VAL A 283 11.91 1.13 -1.54
CA VAL A 283 10.86 1.14 -0.53
C VAL A 283 11.30 0.24 0.62
N GLU A 284 11.47 0.84 1.78
CA GLU A 284 11.78 0.11 3.00
C GLU A 284 10.50 -0.52 3.55
N ALA A 285 10.55 -1.84 3.75
CA ALA A 285 9.48 -2.63 4.33
C ALA A 285 10.07 -3.55 5.39
N GLU A 286 9.87 -3.23 6.66
CA GLU A 286 10.45 -3.98 7.78
C GLU A 286 9.87 -5.40 7.90
N ASP A 287 8.70 -5.64 7.30
CA ASP A 287 8.08 -6.96 7.22
C ASP A 287 8.84 -7.94 6.30
N MET A 288 9.78 -7.45 5.48
CA MET A 288 10.63 -8.32 4.66
C MET A 288 11.59 -9.14 5.53
N PRO A 289 11.80 -10.42 5.20
CA PRO A 289 12.67 -11.27 5.99
C PRO A 289 14.11 -10.76 5.98
N ASP A 290 14.81 -10.93 7.10
CA ASP A 290 16.24 -10.70 7.22
C ASP A 290 17.02 -11.64 6.27
N ILE A 291 18.26 -11.28 5.94
CA ILE A 291 19.15 -12.13 5.17
C ILE A 291 19.46 -13.41 5.96
N ALA A 292 18.98 -14.53 5.46
CA ALA A 292 19.20 -15.87 6.01
C ALA A 292 19.26 -16.89 4.85
N ALA A 293 19.69 -18.11 5.13
CA ALA A 293 19.70 -19.16 4.11
C ALA A 293 18.28 -19.38 3.55
N ASP A 294 18.16 -19.44 2.24
CA ASP A 294 16.90 -19.57 1.48
C ASP A 294 15.89 -18.43 1.65
N SER A 295 16.22 -17.34 2.34
CA SER A 295 15.31 -16.20 2.52
C SER A 295 15.11 -15.41 1.22
N LEU A 296 13.92 -14.82 1.06
CA LEU A 296 13.56 -13.92 -0.03
C LEU A 296 13.57 -12.47 0.49
N SER A 297 14.78 -11.95 0.78
CA SER A 297 14.95 -10.67 1.50
C SER A 297 14.93 -9.44 0.61
N ILE A 298 15.00 -9.61 -0.72
CA ILE A 298 14.93 -8.52 -1.69
C ILE A 298 13.90 -8.87 -2.75
N ALA A 299 12.99 -7.95 -3.04
CA ALA A 299 12.09 -8.03 -4.17
C ALA A 299 12.28 -6.81 -5.08
N PHE A 300 12.16 -7.02 -6.38
CA PHE A 300 12.25 -5.98 -7.39
C PHE A 300 11.16 -6.16 -8.43
N GLY A 301 10.44 -5.11 -8.78
CA GLY A 301 9.44 -5.17 -9.83
C GLY A 301 8.39 -4.09 -9.77
N ASN A 302 7.45 -4.17 -10.69
CA ASN A 302 6.29 -3.30 -10.73
C ASN A 302 5.16 -3.91 -9.88
N PHE A 303 5.10 -3.56 -8.62
CA PHE A 303 4.09 -4.08 -7.68
C PHE A 303 2.67 -3.68 -8.06
N LYS A 304 2.48 -2.52 -8.71
CA LYS A 304 1.16 -2.11 -9.19
C LYS A 304 0.61 -3.06 -10.27
N ALA A 305 1.47 -3.61 -11.11
CA ALA A 305 1.08 -4.61 -12.09
C ALA A 305 1.07 -6.04 -11.50
N GLY A 306 1.93 -6.30 -10.51
CA GLY A 306 2.23 -7.63 -9.99
C GLY A 306 1.44 -8.07 -8.77
N TYR A 307 1.10 -7.17 -7.85
CA TYR A 307 0.41 -7.51 -6.61
C TYR A 307 -0.95 -6.81 -6.50
N LEU A 308 -1.98 -7.58 -6.24
CA LEU A 308 -3.35 -7.12 -6.13
C LEU A 308 -3.82 -7.20 -4.68
N ILE A 309 -4.24 -6.07 -4.15
CA ILE A 309 -4.93 -5.96 -2.86
C ILE A 309 -6.41 -5.74 -3.15
N VAL A 310 -7.26 -6.51 -2.51
CA VAL A 310 -8.71 -6.39 -2.61
C VAL A 310 -9.25 -6.11 -1.22
N GLU A 311 -9.99 -5.03 -1.07
CA GLU A 311 -10.57 -4.66 0.20
C GLU A 311 -12.07 -4.44 0.07
N ARG A 312 -12.80 -4.70 1.14
CA ARG A 312 -14.19 -4.28 1.26
C ARG A 312 -14.20 -2.82 1.71
N ALA A 313 -15.06 -2.03 1.10
CA ALA A 313 -15.06 -0.56 1.19
C ALA A 313 -15.31 0.02 2.60
N GLU A 314 -15.71 -0.77 3.59
CA GLU A 314 -16.09 -0.26 4.90
C GLU A 314 -15.35 -0.95 6.04
N THR A 315 -14.64 -0.15 6.84
CA THR A 315 -14.20 -0.53 8.17
C THR A 315 -15.34 -0.30 9.13
N SER A 316 -15.79 -1.29 9.89
CA SER A 316 -16.86 -1.14 10.87
C SER A 316 -16.28 -1.10 12.27
N ILE A 317 -16.73 -0.14 13.07
CA ILE A 317 -16.41 -0.07 14.51
C ILE A 317 -17.73 -0.20 15.29
N LEU A 318 -17.78 -1.19 16.18
CA LEU A 318 -18.92 -1.42 17.08
C LEU A 318 -18.48 -1.13 18.52
N ARG A 319 -19.20 -0.23 19.18
CA ARG A 319 -19.03 0.00 20.61
C ARG A 319 -19.89 -0.98 21.41
N ASP A 320 -19.27 -1.75 22.29
CA ASP A 320 -19.97 -2.70 23.16
C ASP A 320 -19.73 -2.40 24.65
N PRO A 321 -20.68 -1.71 25.31
CA PRO A 321 -20.62 -1.44 26.75
C PRO A 321 -21.25 -2.54 27.61
N TYR A 322 -21.75 -3.63 27.03
CA TYR A 322 -22.59 -4.60 27.72
C TYR A 322 -21.89 -5.89 28.07
N SER A 323 -20.93 -6.35 27.26
CA SER A 323 -20.32 -7.67 27.37
C SER A 323 -19.45 -7.84 28.61
N ASN A 324 -18.78 -6.78 29.09
CA ASN A 324 -17.89 -6.91 30.26
C ASN A 324 -17.78 -5.58 31.05
N LYS A 325 -18.67 -5.35 31.99
CA LYS A 325 -18.64 -4.16 32.85
C LYS A 325 -17.50 -4.22 33.87
N PRO A 326 -16.73 -3.13 34.14
CA PRO A 326 -16.95 -1.73 33.76
C PRO A 326 -16.22 -1.30 32.48
N TYR A 327 -15.87 -2.20 31.59
CA TYR A 327 -15.14 -1.91 30.35
C TYR A 327 -16.09 -1.75 29.18
N VAL A 328 -15.72 -0.83 28.28
CA VAL A 328 -16.35 -0.63 26.97
C VAL A 328 -15.40 -1.16 25.90
N TYR A 329 -15.86 -2.09 25.06
CA TYR A 329 -15.09 -2.63 23.96
C TYR A 329 -15.37 -1.85 22.68
N PHE A 330 -14.32 -1.66 21.85
CA PHE A 330 -14.42 -1.05 20.54
C PHE A 330 -13.99 -2.09 19.49
N TYR A 331 -14.98 -2.80 18.98
CA TYR A 331 -14.74 -3.87 18.00
C TYR A 331 -14.66 -3.29 16.61
N ALA A 332 -13.43 -3.18 16.08
CA ALA A 332 -13.16 -2.76 14.72
C ALA A 332 -12.90 -3.97 13.82
N THR A 333 -13.51 -3.97 12.63
CA THR A 333 -13.29 -5.04 11.64
C THR A 333 -13.05 -4.47 10.26
N LYS A 334 -12.15 -5.11 9.52
CA LYS A 334 -11.86 -4.82 8.12
C LYS A 334 -11.63 -6.12 7.35
N ARG A 335 -12.23 -6.22 6.17
CA ARG A 335 -12.01 -7.39 5.30
C ARG A 335 -11.05 -7.02 4.19
N VAL A 336 -9.90 -7.71 4.13
CA VAL A 336 -8.85 -7.48 3.15
C VAL A 336 -8.33 -8.81 2.59
N GLY A 337 -8.02 -8.81 1.30
CA GLY A 337 -7.41 -9.91 0.59
C GLY A 337 -6.23 -9.43 -0.23
N GLY A 338 -5.38 -10.35 -0.64
CA GLY A 338 -4.25 -10.02 -1.50
C GLY A 338 -3.62 -11.26 -2.11
N THR A 339 -3.08 -11.09 -3.32
CA THR A 339 -2.31 -12.13 -4.00
C THR A 339 -1.49 -11.54 -5.14
N VAL A 340 -0.51 -12.30 -5.61
CA VAL A 340 0.21 -11.98 -6.85
C VAL A 340 -0.73 -12.14 -8.04
N SER A 341 -0.97 -11.06 -8.76
CA SER A 341 -1.80 -11.05 -9.97
C SER A 341 -1.01 -11.29 -11.26
N ASN A 342 0.26 -10.90 -11.27
CA ASN A 342 1.17 -11.14 -12.39
C ASN A 342 2.56 -11.50 -11.87
N SER A 343 2.93 -12.76 -12.02
CA SER A 343 4.22 -13.27 -11.55
C SER A 343 5.41 -12.83 -12.41
N GLU A 344 5.19 -12.27 -13.60
CA GLU A 344 6.26 -11.74 -14.45
C GLU A 344 6.69 -10.33 -14.02
N ALA A 345 5.80 -9.59 -13.36
CA ALA A 345 6.05 -8.20 -12.96
C ALA A 345 6.87 -8.06 -11.67
N ILE A 346 7.08 -9.14 -10.92
CA ILE A 346 7.85 -9.16 -9.68
C ILE A 346 8.91 -10.26 -9.75
N LYS A 347 10.12 -9.93 -9.34
CA LYS A 347 11.26 -10.85 -9.19
C LYS A 347 11.77 -10.77 -7.76
N VAL A 348 12.31 -11.86 -7.26
CA VAL A 348 12.83 -11.93 -5.89
C VAL A 348 14.27 -12.43 -5.90
N MET A 349 15.05 -11.96 -4.93
CA MET A 349 16.38 -12.50 -4.70
C MET A 349 16.30 -13.52 -3.57
N LYS A 350 16.77 -14.74 -3.88
CA LYS A 350 16.88 -15.81 -2.92
C LYS A 350 18.33 -15.92 -2.42
N PHE A 351 18.51 -15.92 -1.12
CA PHE A 351 19.82 -16.03 -0.51
C PHE A 351 20.29 -17.49 -0.48
N ALA A 352 20.59 -18.01 -1.67
CA ALA A 352 21.04 -19.37 -1.93
C ALA A 352 22.27 -19.34 -2.85
N ALA A 353 22.99 -20.46 -2.91
CA ALA A 353 24.17 -20.61 -3.77
C ALA A 353 23.78 -20.70 -5.27
N SER A 354 22.61 -21.25 -5.58
CA SER A 354 22.09 -21.43 -6.94
C SER A 354 20.54 -21.41 -6.93
#